data_2a84e2b67f6b9d91b275d6b162c0cddc
#
_entry.id   2a84e2b67f6b9d91b275d6b162c0cddc
#
_cell.length_a   1.000
_cell.length_b   1.000
_cell.length_c   1.000
_cell.angle_alpha   90.00
_cell.angle_beta   90.00
_cell.angle_gamma   90.00
#
_symmetry.space_group_name_H-M   'P 1'
#
loop_
_entity.id
_entity.type
_entity.pdbx_description
1 polymer ?
#
loop_
_entity_poly.entity_id
_entity_poly.type
_entity_poly.pdbx_seq_one_letter_code
_entity_poly.pdbx_strand_id
1 'polypeptide(L)'
;MRVLGRDGGVDSPTASDDHVAHLGRYRARDGSAGAPVGLDVDGPHAVLIVGKRGYGKSHTMGVLAEELARTAGLSPTIADPMGVFRSLADGDHAIPANDVAPTVSAATLGPRTWCDLLSLDPASP
;
A
#
# COMPACT_ATOMS: atom_id res chain seq x y z
N MET A 1 0.50 -15.62 15.92
CA MET A 1 0.76 -14.78 14.72
C MET A 1 1.86 -13.79 15.06
N ARG A 2 2.75 -13.44 14.13
CA ARG A 2 3.69 -12.33 14.34
C ARG A 2 3.10 -11.06 13.71
N VAL A 3 3.00 -9.98 14.48
CA VAL A 3 2.49 -8.69 14.02
C VAL A 3 3.66 -7.72 13.89
N LEU A 4 3.83 -7.14 12.70
CA LEU A 4 4.82 -6.11 12.40
C LEU A 4 4.25 -4.74 12.77
N GLY A 5 5.10 -3.80 13.18
CA GLY A 5 4.69 -2.44 13.52
C GLY A 5 4.15 -2.27 14.94
N ARG A 6 4.09 -3.32 15.74
CA ARG A 6 3.61 -3.27 17.12
C ARG A 6 4.80 -3.26 18.09
N ASP A 7 4.86 -2.24 18.94
CA ASP A 7 5.86 -2.16 20.01
C ASP A 7 5.57 -3.21 21.08
N GLY A 8 6.55 -4.05 21.39
CA GLY A 8 6.45 -5.02 22.51
C GLY A 8 6.49 -6.49 22.14
N GLY A 9 6.73 -6.87 20.89
CA GLY A 9 6.94 -8.27 20.49
C GLY A 9 5.66 -9.10 20.41
N VAL A 10 5.83 -10.38 20.18
CA VAL A 10 4.89 -11.37 19.64
C VAL A 10 3.62 -11.61 20.47
N ASP A 11 3.54 -11.15 21.71
CA ASP A 11 2.53 -11.56 22.68
C ASP A 11 1.93 -10.41 23.51
N SER A 12 1.64 -9.26 22.92
CA SER A 12 0.86 -8.26 23.65
C SER A 12 -0.62 -8.69 23.68
N PRO A 13 -1.18 -9.05 24.85
CA PRO A 13 -2.52 -9.62 24.97
C PRO A 13 -3.66 -8.60 24.78
N THR A 14 -3.35 -7.36 24.47
CA THR A 14 -4.30 -6.24 24.46
C THR A 14 -4.71 -5.77 23.07
N ALA A 15 -4.25 -6.39 22.02
CA ALA A 15 -4.61 -5.96 20.67
C ALA A 15 -5.63 -6.93 20.09
N SER A 16 -6.80 -6.42 19.73
CA SER A 16 -7.78 -7.14 18.93
C SER A 16 -7.15 -7.54 17.59
N ASP A 17 -7.40 -8.76 17.13
CA ASP A 17 -7.00 -9.20 15.78
C ASP A 17 -7.75 -8.41 14.69
N ASP A 18 -8.71 -7.58 15.05
CA ASP A 18 -9.60 -6.83 14.15
C ASP A 18 -8.87 -5.74 13.34
N HIS A 19 -7.70 -5.28 13.83
CA HIS A 19 -6.91 -4.24 13.17
C HIS A 19 -5.51 -4.76 12.75
N VAL A 20 -5.48 -5.98 12.25
CA VAL A 20 -4.27 -6.59 11.70
C VAL A 20 -4.48 -6.99 10.24
N ALA A 21 -3.76 -6.35 9.33
CA ALA A 21 -3.72 -6.75 7.93
C ALA A 21 -2.84 -8.00 7.77
N HIS A 22 -3.39 -9.09 7.24
CA HIS A 22 -2.68 -10.36 7.05
C HIS A 22 -1.78 -10.30 5.82
N LEU A 23 -0.45 -10.32 6.00
CA LEU A 23 0.51 -10.25 4.91
C LEU A 23 0.86 -11.63 4.32
N GLY A 24 0.72 -12.69 5.10
CA GLY A 24 1.09 -14.03 4.65
C GLY A 24 1.59 -14.92 5.79
N ARG A 25 2.51 -15.82 5.46
CA ARG A 25 3.11 -16.77 6.41
C ARG A 25 4.61 -16.86 6.22
N TYR A 26 5.31 -17.15 7.29
CA TYR A 26 6.71 -17.56 7.19
C TYR A 26 6.82 -18.82 6.34
N ARG A 27 7.90 -18.92 5.58
CA ARG A 27 8.26 -20.14 4.89
C ARG A 27 9.31 -20.90 5.70
N ALA A 28 9.01 -22.12 6.10
CA ALA A 28 9.96 -22.98 6.76
C ALA A 28 11.04 -23.48 5.78
N ARG A 29 12.15 -23.99 6.29
CA ARG A 29 13.27 -24.47 5.45
C ARG A 29 12.89 -25.63 4.53
N ASP A 30 11.95 -26.45 4.95
CA ASP A 30 11.39 -27.56 4.16
C ASP A 30 10.34 -27.13 3.15
N GLY A 31 10.04 -25.82 3.06
CA GLY A 31 9.05 -25.23 2.17
C GLY A 31 7.63 -25.20 2.71
N SER A 32 7.37 -25.76 3.89
CA SER A 32 6.05 -25.74 4.53
C SER A 32 5.65 -24.34 5.00
N ALA A 33 4.33 -24.12 5.18
CA ALA A 33 3.79 -22.88 5.69
C ALA A 33 4.04 -22.78 7.21
N GLY A 34 4.76 -21.76 7.62
CA GLY A 34 5.01 -21.44 9.01
C GLY A 34 3.94 -20.55 9.64
N ALA A 35 4.31 -19.86 10.72
CA ALA A 35 3.42 -18.96 11.46
C ALA A 35 2.92 -17.80 10.58
N PRO A 36 1.66 -17.36 10.74
CA PRO A 36 1.13 -16.20 10.04
C PRO A 36 1.84 -14.91 10.45
N VAL A 37 1.91 -13.98 9.49
CA VAL A 37 2.50 -12.64 9.63
C VAL A 37 1.45 -11.62 9.28
N GLY A 38 1.26 -10.63 10.13
CA GLY A 38 0.39 -9.49 9.92
C GLY A 38 1.09 -8.16 10.13
N LEU A 39 0.43 -7.09 9.73
CA LEU A 39 0.82 -5.70 9.98
C LEU A 39 -0.23 -5.07 10.88
N ASP A 40 0.21 -4.42 11.95
CA ASP A 40 -0.65 -3.59 12.78
C ASP A 40 -1.08 -2.36 11.98
N VAL A 41 -2.38 -2.08 11.96
CA VAL A 41 -2.95 -0.94 11.22
C VAL A 41 -3.68 0.06 12.12
N ASP A 42 -3.54 -0.07 13.44
CA ASP A 42 -4.08 0.90 14.41
C ASP A 42 -3.32 2.22 14.42
N GLY A 43 -2.04 2.18 14.07
CA GLY A 43 -1.17 3.35 14.07
C GLY A 43 -0.60 3.71 12.70
N PRO A 44 0.00 4.90 12.56
CA PRO A 44 0.66 5.30 11.34
C PRO A 44 1.96 4.49 11.13
N HIS A 45 2.13 3.93 9.93
CA HIS A 45 3.32 3.18 9.56
C HIS A 45 3.87 3.65 8.22
N ALA A 46 5.18 3.52 8.05
CA ALA A 46 5.85 3.62 6.76
C ALA A 46 6.42 2.26 6.38
N VAL A 47 5.99 1.71 5.26
CA VAL A 47 6.42 0.40 4.75
C VAL A 47 7.16 0.58 3.44
N LEU A 48 8.38 0.07 3.34
CA LEU A 48 9.17 0.07 2.12
C LEU A 48 9.29 -1.34 1.55
N ILE A 49 8.78 -1.55 0.33
CA ILE A 49 8.87 -2.83 -0.37
C ILE A 49 9.94 -2.74 -1.45
N VAL A 50 11.04 -3.47 -1.27
CA VAL A 50 12.19 -3.46 -2.17
C VAL A 50 12.43 -4.84 -2.78
N GLY A 51 12.98 -4.87 -3.98
CA GLY A 51 13.33 -6.12 -4.68
C GLY A 51 13.55 -5.90 -6.17
N LYS A 52 14.15 -6.87 -6.84
CA LYS A 52 14.34 -6.87 -8.29
C LYS A 52 13.00 -6.95 -9.03
N ARG A 53 13.00 -6.60 -10.32
CA ARG A 53 11.84 -6.80 -11.19
C ARG A 53 11.41 -8.28 -11.19
N GLY A 54 10.10 -8.54 -11.11
CA GLY A 54 9.56 -9.90 -11.08
C GLY A 54 9.52 -10.58 -9.70
N TYR A 55 10.06 -9.95 -8.65
CA TYR A 55 10.13 -10.55 -7.29
C TYR A 55 8.92 -10.23 -6.40
N GLY A 56 7.77 -9.95 -6.99
CA GLY A 56 6.49 -9.88 -6.29
C GLY A 56 6.21 -8.58 -5.52
N LYS A 57 6.95 -7.48 -5.75
CA LYS A 57 6.67 -6.20 -5.06
C LYS A 57 5.22 -5.72 -5.24
N SER A 58 4.75 -5.68 -6.48
CA SER A 58 3.37 -5.28 -6.79
C SER A 58 2.36 -6.27 -6.24
N HIS A 59 2.67 -7.57 -6.24
CA HIS A 59 1.83 -8.58 -5.62
C HIS A 59 1.70 -8.33 -4.10
N THR A 60 2.81 -8.07 -3.41
CA THR A 60 2.78 -7.74 -1.98
C THR A 60 1.97 -6.48 -1.70
N MET A 61 2.09 -5.45 -2.56
CA MET A 61 1.27 -4.24 -2.47
C MET A 61 -0.22 -4.52 -2.68
N GLY A 62 -0.56 -5.38 -3.65
CA GLY A 62 -1.94 -5.81 -3.89
C GLY A 62 -2.53 -6.53 -2.68
N VAL A 63 -1.81 -7.52 -2.13
CA VAL A 63 -2.23 -8.24 -0.91
C VAL A 63 -2.45 -7.26 0.25
N LEU A 64 -1.53 -6.31 0.46
CA LEU A 64 -1.68 -5.31 1.51
C LEU A 64 -2.91 -4.43 1.30
N ALA A 65 -3.16 -3.97 0.07
CA ALA A 65 -4.32 -3.16 -0.26
C ALA A 65 -5.65 -3.92 -0.03
N GLU A 66 -5.71 -5.19 -0.44
CA GLU A 66 -6.88 -6.04 -0.21
C GLU A 66 -7.15 -6.26 1.28
N GLU A 67 -6.12 -6.55 2.07
CA GLU A 67 -6.27 -6.75 3.51
C GLU A 67 -6.66 -5.46 4.24
N LEU A 68 -6.09 -4.32 3.86
CA LEU A 68 -6.51 -3.01 4.39
C LEU A 68 -7.96 -2.70 4.05
N ALA A 69 -8.41 -3.02 2.83
CA ALA A 69 -9.79 -2.79 2.42
C ALA A 69 -10.80 -3.74 3.12
N ARG A 70 -10.35 -4.90 3.61
CA ARG A 70 -11.15 -5.81 4.46
C ARG A 70 -11.22 -5.36 5.90
N THR A 71 -10.27 -4.55 6.34
CA THR A 71 -10.22 -4.05 7.73
C THR A 71 -11.27 -2.97 7.93
N ALA A 72 -12.11 -3.12 8.95
CA ALA A 72 -13.19 -2.17 9.23
C ALA A 72 -12.66 -0.75 9.45
N GLY A 73 -13.30 0.22 8.81
CA GLY A 73 -12.94 1.64 8.94
C GLY A 73 -11.77 2.10 8.08
N LEU A 74 -11.15 1.21 7.29
CA LEU A 74 -10.06 1.58 6.38
C LEU A 74 -10.53 1.63 4.93
N SER A 75 -9.99 2.60 4.19
CA SER A 75 -10.21 2.78 2.76
C SER A 75 -8.87 3.08 2.08
N PRO A 76 -8.15 2.07 1.60
CA PRO A 76 -6.84 2.26 1.01
C PRO A 76 -6.92 3.01 -0.32
N THR A 77 -5.93 3.86 -0.57
CA THR A 77 -5.74 4.54 -1.84
C THR A 77 -4.40 4.14 -2.44
N ILE A 78 -4.39 3.70 -3.69
CA ILE A 78 -3.17 3.34 -4.43
C ILE A 78 -2.85 4.45 -5.42
N ALA A 79 -1.69 5.10 -5.27
CA ALA A 79 -1.14 5.94 -6.32
C ALA A 79 -0.35 5.04 -7.30
N ASP A 80 -0.89 4.81 -8.48
CA ASP A 80 -0.35 3.89 -9.48
C ASP A 80 0.04 4.60 -10.79
N PRO A 81 1.20 5.28 -10.82
CA PRO A 81 1.64 5.98 -12.02
C PRO A 81 1.96 5.06 -13.20
N MET A 82 2.14 3.75 -12.94
CA MET A 82 2.47 2.75 -13.95
C MET A 82 1.25 2.00 -14.49
N GLY A 83 0.08 2.16 -13.88
CA GLY A 83 -1.16 1.48 -14.24
C GLY A 83 -1.14 -0.04 -14.00
N VAL A 84 -0.37 -0.52 -13.03
CA VAL A 84 -0.22 -1.95 -12.72
C VAL A 84 -1.46 -2.52 -12.03
N PHE A 85 -2.20 -1.67 -11.32
CA PHE A 85 -3.36 -2.05 -10.50
C PHE A 85 -4.72 -1.74 -11.15
N ARG A 86 -4.75 -1.30 -12.41
CA ARG A 86 -6.01 -0.99 -13.12
C ARG A 86 -6.98 -2.16 -13.14
N SER A 87 -6.48 -3.38 -13.26
CA SER A 87 -7.32 -4.58 -13.25
C SER A 87 -8.12 -4.78 -11.96
N LEU A 88 -7.76 -4.12 -10.86
CA LEU A 88 -8.57 -4.16 -9.64
C LEU A 88 -9.92 -3.44 -9.79
N ALA A 89 -10.00 -2.46 -10.70
CA ALA A 89 -11.27 -1.77 -10.98
C ALA A 89 -12.14 -2.48 -12.03
N ASP A 90 -11.53 -3.31 -12.89
CA ASP A 90 -12.21 -3.95 -14.02
C ASP A 90 -12.77 -5.34 -13.70
N GLY A 91 -12.46 -5.91 -12.54
CA GLY A 91 -12.76 -7.29 -12.19
C GLY A 91 -13.96 -7.45 -11.25
N ASP A 92 -14.56 -8.64 -11.28
CA ASP A 92 -15.52 -9.09 -10.27
C ASP A 92 -14.74 -9.55 -9.03
N HIS A 93 -14.15 -8.59 -8.33
CA HIS A 93 -13.37 -8.83 -7.12
C HIS A 93 -14.25 -8.75 -5.88
N ALA A 94 -13.89 -9.52 -4.85
CA ALA A 94 -14.60 -9.52 -3.56
C ALA A 94 -14.57 -8.14 -2.87
N ILE A 95 -13.65 -7.25 -3.29
CA ILE A 95 -13.53 -5.89 -2.81
C ILE A 95 -13.62 -4.97 -4.03
N PRO A 96 -14.66 -4.13 -4.12
CA PRO A 96 -14.79 -3.18 -5.21
C PRO A 96 -13.71 -2.10 -5.13
N ALA A 97 -13.03 -1.85 -6.24
CA ALA A 97 -12.09 -0.74 -6.38
C ALA A 97 -12.61 0.26 -7.42
N ASN A 98 -12.31 1.53 -7.24
CA ASN A 98 -12.65 2.59 -8.19
C ASN A 98 -11.36 3.15 -8.78
N ASP A 99 -11.27 3.21 -10.10
CA ASP A 99 -10.22 3.97 -10.79
C ASP A 99 -10.59 5.45 -10.79
N VAL A 100 -9.72 6.28 -10.23
CA VAL A 100 -9.91 7.73 -10.15
C VAL A 100 -8.84 8.40 -10.99
N ALA A 101 -9.24 9.05 -12.07
CA ALA A 101 -8.35 9.90 -12.85
C ALA A 101 -8.18 11.26 -12.13
N PRO A 102 -7.04 11.53 -11.48
CA PRO A 102 -6.85 12.79 -10.78
C PRO A 102 -6.76 13.93 -11.78
N THR A 103 -7.56 14.97 -11.57
CA THR A 103 -7.50 16.20 -12.34
C THR A 103 -7.09 17.36 -11.46
N VAL A 104 -6.12 18.14 -11.89
CA VAL A 104 -5.68 19.35 -11.19
C VAL A 104 -5.95 20.56 -12.09
N SER A 105 -6.65 21.55 -11.55
CA SER A 105 -6.85 22.80 -12.28
C SER A 105 -5.51 23.51 -12.47
N ALA A 106 -5.23 23.94 -13.68
CA ALA A 106 -4.03 24.71 -14.00
C ALA A 106 -3.89 25.98 -13.12
N ALA A 107 -5.02 26.58 -12.72
CA ALA A 107 -5.03 27.77 -11.88
C ALA A 107 -4.60 27.52 -10.43
N THR A 108 -4.56 26.27 -9.96
CA THR A 108 -4.12 25.92 -8.61
C THR A 108 -2.60 25.71 -8.50
N LEU A 109 -1.91 25.63 -9.65
CA LEU A 109 -0.47 25.45 -9.70
C LEU A 109 0.24 26.80 -9.56
N GLY A 110 1.13 26.91 -8.59
CA GLY A 110 1.97 28.10 -8.42
C GLY A 110 3.02 28.25 -9.56
N PRO A 111 3.58 29.44 -9.76
CA PRO A 111 4.56 29.68 -10.85
C PRO A 111 5.76 28.75 -10.85
N ARG A 112 6.28 28.41 -9.67
CA ARG A 112 7.41 27.45 -9.54
C ARG A 112 7.06 26.07 -10.04
N THR A 113 5.87 25.57 -9.67
CA THR A 113 5.39 24.26 -10.11
C THR A 113 5.23 24.22 -11.63
N TRP A 114 4.81 25.34 -12.25
CA TRP A 114 4.76 25.47 -13.71
C TRP A 114 6.15 25.41 -14.33
N CYS A 115 7.13 26.13 -13.75
CA CYS A 115 8.51 26.06 -14.25
C CYS A 115 9.06 24.64 -14.18
N ASP A 116 8.83 23.94 -13.08
CA ASP A 116 9.28 22.55 -12.91
C ASP A 116 8.63 21.59 -13.93
N LEU A 117 7.31 21.71 -14.13
CA LEU A 117 6.56 20.89 -15.10
C LEU A 117 7.00 21.11 -16.54
N LEU A 118 7.30 22.35 -16.89
CA LEU A 118 7.69 22.74 -18.26
C LEU A 118 9.20 22.73 -18.46
N SER A 119 9.97 22.34 -17.45
CA SER A 119 11.44 22.39 -17.46
C SER A 119 12.00 23.78 -17.78
N LEU A 120 11.34 24.82 -17.27
CA LEU A 120 11.73 26.21 -17.43
C LEU A 120 12.58 26.67 -16.25
N ASP A 121 13.57 27.53 -16.51
CA ASP A 121 14.32 28.19 -15.45
C ASP A 121 13.44 29.33 -14.84
N PRO A 122 13.10 29.26 -13.53
CA PRO A 122 12.28 30.31 -12.90
C PRO A 122 12.96 31.67 -12.84
N ALA A 123 14.27 31.76 -13.10
CA ALA A 123 15.05 32.99 -13.19
C ALA A 123 15.22 33.51 -14.63
N SER A 124 14.69 32.81 -15.63
CA SER A 124 14.77 33.25 -17.03
C SER A 124 13.76 34.38 -17.28
N PRO A 125 14.18 35.51 -17.86
CA PRO A 125 13.29 36.65 -18.14
C PRO A 125 12.24 36.33 -19.22
#